data_cbc6fa8a3f93c1231a98b2fdd2c0630a
#
_entry.id   cbc6fa8a3f93c1231a98b2fdd2c0630a
#
_cell.length_a   1.000
_cell.length_b   1.000
_cell.length_c   1.000
_cell.angle_alpha   90.00
_cell.angle_beta   90.00
_cell.angle_gamma   90.00
#
_symmetry.space_group_name_H-M   'P 1'
#
loop_
_entity.id
_entity.type
_entity.pdbx_description
1 polymer ?
#
loop_
_entity_poly.entity_id
_entity_poly.type
_entity_poly.pdbx_seq_one_letter_code
_entity_poly.pdbx_strand_id
1 'polypeptide(L)'
;MKKEFLFNIIFFVINIFVILLVINYSRGYIFSTTGTKFEEYGNAVISSEPSSAKVFLDGEYVGDTPLQLSTLKPRKYKIEIKKEFYFPIISEIEVENNAVSKKDYKLIRTINDKKILFSSSTLLKTFQSIDSTKLYWIESKPSTDTLSIGLINFEKNPLQQIISNNGDYEAKTFNTLLPYWTTNESTEIITGKGSPLIIFNSEDKLIVVDSTQNNNIYDFTNSIKEKLFPQNLSVNSSNKIFFSSNNVIYSLEPKNNKLEVFLNDSTSDIEQRYQVSSGIPYLVSNESIILLDNDSRNTIKFPTLSLLNADIFISLNKDIFVSIPRLIESYIYLNSSGRILKLKEIINTKNIIDSREKIVQTVGNPEKLIKILPTETLSYLDNTKQVNPSYVSENQDLMVRIDEKNQLIETYDFNLNQTGTYPITILETNTIPQKYYFTHRGEIIIEIKDSALNTTNLFYYSY
;
A
#
# COMPACT_ATOMS: atom_id res chain seq x y z
N MET A 1 60.43 -49.18 6.79
CA MET A 1 60.31 -47.84 6.14
C MET A 1 59.32 -47.79 4.95
N LYS A 2 59.33 -48.73 3.98
CA LYS A 2 58.43 -48.60 2.80
C LYS A 2 56.94 -48.77 3.14
N LYS A 3 56.55 -49.60 4.08
CA LYS A 3 55.13 -49.82 4.45
C LYS A 3 54.52 -48.64 5.19
N GLU A 4 55.23 -48.03 6.11
CA GLU A 4 54.78 -46.84 6.86
C GLU A 4 54.68 -45.63 5.97
N PHE A 5 55.61 -45.45 5.03
CA PHE A 5 55.54 -44.36 4.05
C PHE A 5 54.31 -44.49 3.12
N LEU A 6 54.01 -45.71 2.67
CA LEU A 6 52.85 -45.98 1.83
C LEU A 6 51.54 -45.73 2.66
N PHE A 7 51.50 -46.13 3.93
CA PHE A 7 50.36 -45.88 4.79
C PHE A 7 50.10 -44.38 4.99
N ASN A 8 51.13 -43.60 5.22
CA ASN A 8 51.03 -42.15 5.37
C ASN A 8 50.50 -41.46 4.08
N ILE A 9 50.95 -41.92 2.92
CA ILE A 9 50.45 -41.38 1.65
C ILE A 9 48.96 -41.70 1.47
N ILE A 10 48.54 -42.92 1.73
CA ILE A 10 47.13 -43.34 1.61
C ILE A 10 46.28 -42.53 2.58
N PHE A 11 46.75 -42.37 3.83
CA PHE A 11 46.06 -41.58 4.85
C PHE A 11 45.93 -40.09 4.42
N PHE A 12 46.97 -39.50 3.84
CA PHE A 12 46.93 -38.13 3.32
C PHE A 12 45.97 -37.96 2.16
N VAL A 13 45.92 -38.90 1.22
CA VAL A 13 45.00 -38.88 0.08
C VAL A 13 43.56 -39.02 0.54
N ILE A 14 43.27 -39.90 1.54
CA ILE A 14 41.94 -40.02 2.11
C ILE A 14 41.50 -38.72 2.78
N ASN A 15 42.39 -38.04 3.53
CA ASN A 15 42.05 -36.76 4.18
C ASN A 15 41.75 -35.67 3.15
N ILE A 16 42.55 -35.57 2.07
CA ILE A 16 42.25 -34.63 0.99
C ILE A 16 40.89 -34.92 0.38
N PHE A 17 40.59 -36.20 0.11
CA PHE A 17 39.28 -36.58 -0.44
C PHE A 17 38.14 -36.22 0.49
N VAL A 18 38.24 -36.45 1.80
CA VAL A 18 37.24 -36.05 2.79
C VAL A 18 37.08 -34.53 2.83
N ILE A 19 38.17 -33.77 2.80
CA ILE A 19 38.11 -32.30 2.76
C ILE A 19 37.39 -31.82 1.52
N LEU A 20 37.65 -32.40 0.36
CA LEU A 20 36.97 -32.05 -0.89
C LEU A 20 35.49 -32.38 -0.85
N LEU A 21 35.11 -33.50 -0.24
CA LEU A 21 33.70 -33.85 -0.02
C LEU A 21 33.00 -32.85 0.89
N VAL A 22 33.63 -32.46 2.00
CA VAL A 22 33.07 -31.47 2.94
C VAL A 22 32.92 -30.10 2.28
N ILE A 23 33.91 -29.67 1.50
CA ILE A 23 33.84 -28.40 0.75
C ILE A 23 32.71 -28.42 -0.26
N ASN A 24 32.54 -29.52 -1.02
CA ASN A 24 31.45 -29.63 -1.97
C ASN A 24 30.09 -29.69 -1.26
N TYR A 25 29.98 -30.44 -0.17
CA TYR A 25 28.75 -30.48 0.63
C TYR A 25 28.41 -29.10 1.21
N SER A 26 29.37 -28.36 1.73
CA SER A 26 29.15 -27.00 2.25
C SER A 26 28.74 -25.99 1.17
N ARG A 27 29.04 -26.29 -0.09
CA ARG A 27 28.60 -25.51 -1.26
C ARG A 27 27.26 -25.95 -1.81
N GLY A 28 26.54 -26.86 -1.12
CA GLY A 28 25.21 -27.33 -1.53
C GLY A 28 25.23 -28.42 -2.62
N TYR A 29 26.39 -28.96 -2.94
CA TYR A 29 26.47 -30.10 -3.85
C TYR A 29 26.27 -31.42 -3.08
N ILE A 30 25.27 -32.20 -3.48
CA ILE A 30 24.99 -33.52 -2.91
C ILE A 30 25.32 -34.59 -3.94
N PHE A 31 25.91 -35.68 -3.46
CA PHE A 31 26.22 -36.79 -4.35
C PHE A 31 24.94 -37.49 -4.80
N SER A 32 24.69 -37.56 -6.09
CA SER A 32 23.50 -38.23 -6.63
C SER A 32 23.54 -39.71 -6.30
N THR A 33 22.42 -40.28 -5.83
CA THR A 33 22.27 -41.70 -5.53
C THR A 33 22.23 -42.57 -6.79
N THR A 34 22.04 -41.95 -7.96
CA THR A 34 21.87 -42.63 -9.25
C THR A 34 23.03 -42.42 -10.23
N GLY A 35 24.02 -41.59 -9.90
CA GLY A 35 25.06 -41.26 -10.85
C GLY A 35 26.33 -40.71 -10.21
N THR A 36 27.34 -40.54 -11.06
CA THR A 36 28.67 -40.04 -10.72
C THR A 36 28.79 -38.48 -10.74
N LYS A 37 27.66 -37.76 -10.65
CA LYS A 37 27.64 -36.30 -10.75
C LYS A 37 27.21 -35.64 -9.45
N PHE A 38 27.84 -34.55 -9.08
CA PHE A 38 27.34 -33.65 -8.07
C PHE A 38 26.17 -32.85 -8.64
N GLU A 39 25.04 -32.89 -7.94
CA GLU A 39 23.87 -32.07 -8.27
C GLU A 39 23.83 -30.82 -7.40
N GLU A 40 23.38 -29.73 -7.98
CA GLU A 40 23.19 -28.48 -7.30
C GLU A 40 21.80 -28.43 -6.68
N TYR A 41 21.72 -27.88 -5.47
CA TYR A 41 20.46 -27.76 -4.73
C TYR A 41 20.36 -26.40 -4.06
N GLY A 42 19.15 -25.92 -3.88
CA GLY A 42 18.82 -24.75 -3.08
C GLY A 42 17.83 -25.11 -1.97
N ASN A 43 17.49 -24.12 -1.16
CA ASN A 43 16.54 -24.25 -0.05
C ASN A 43 15.39 -23.28 -0.23
N ALA A 44 14.21 -23.62 0.30
CA ALA A 44 13.07 -22.73 0.36
C ALA A 44 12.52 -22.64 1.79
N VAL A 45 12.15 -21.43 2.21
CA VAL A 45 11.45 -21.18 3.47
C VAL A 45 10.10 -20.56 3.15
N ILE A 46 9.03 -21.23 3.58
CA ILE A 46 7.65 -20.83 3.31
C ILE A 46 6.97 -20.61 4.65
N SER A 47 6.50 -19.40 4.88
CA SER A 47 5.71 -19.05 6.06
C SER A 47 4.35 -18.50 5.68
N SER A 48 3.40 -18.58 6.61
CA SER A 48 2.08 -17.97 6.46
C SER A 48 1.56 -17.39 7.76
N GLU A 49 0.69 -16.41 7.64
CA GLU A 49 -0.11 -15.86 8.71
C GLU A 49 -1.61 -16.01 8.34
N PRO A 50 -2.39 -16.79 9.12
CA PRO A 50 -1.96 -17.61 10.25
C PRO A 50 -1.09 -18.79 9.82
N SER A 51 -0.26 -19.26 10.75
CA SER A 51 0.59 -20.45 10.57
C SER A 51 -0.22 -21.75 10.45
N SER A 52 0.47 -22.88 10.25
CA SER A 52 -0.13 -24.22 10.11
C SER A 52 -1.07 -24.32 8.89
N ALA A 53 -0.67 -23.72 7.80
CA ALA A 53 -1.30 -23.91 6.51
C ALA A 53 -0.59 -25.01 5.74
N LYS A 54 -1.33 -25.88 5.07
CA LYS A 54 -0.79 -26.98 4.26
C LYS A 54 -0.14 -26.43 3.00
N VAL A 55 1.10 -26.83 2.75
CA VAL A 55 1.87 -26.43 1.57
C VAL A 55 1.95 -27.59 0.60
N PHE A 56 1.62 -27.30 -0.65
CA PHE A 56 1.78 -28.22 -1.76
C PHE A 56 2.80 -27.64 -2.73
N LEU A 57 3.76 -28.43 -3.15
CA LEU A 57 4.77 -28.09 -4.13
C LEU A 57 4.54 -28.92 -5.39
N ASP A 58 4.28 -28.28 -6.53
CA ASP A 58 3.89 -28.95 -7.78
C ASP A 58 2.73 -29.95 -7.61
N GLY A 59 1.83 -29.69 -6.67
CA GLY A 59 0.66 -30.52 -6.37
C GLY A 59 0.88 -31.60 -5.29
N GLU A 60 2.12 -31.83 -4.84
CA GLU A 60 2.42 -32.76 -3.76
C GLU A 60 2.47 -32.05 -2.40
N TYR A 61 1.83 -32.62 -1.39
CA TYR A 61 1.90 -32.11 -0.03
C TYR A 61 3.30 -32.29 0.58
N VAL A 62 3.90 -31.19 1.02
CA VAL A 62 5.29 -31.16 1.52
C VAL A 62 5.41 -30.76 3.01
N GLY A 63 4.33 -30.29 3.64
CA GLY A 63 4.30 -29.94 5.06
C GLY A 63 3.38 -28.76 5.37
N ASP A 64 3.44 -28.27 6.60
CA ASP A 64 2.66 -27.12 7.09
C ASP A 64 3.57 -25.93 7.38
N THR A 65 3.05 -24.70 7.19
CA THR A 65 3.79 -23.46 7.49
C THR A 65 3.97 -23.23 9.02
N PRO A 66 5.12 -22.70 9.48
CA PRO A 66 6.32 -22.37 8.70
C PRO A 66 7.08 -23.63 8.29
N LEU A 67 7.46 -23.72 7.01
CA LEU A 67 8.08 -24.90 6.41
C LEU A 67 9.44 -24.54 5.82
N GLN A 68 10.45 -25.34 6.13
CA GLN A 68 11.76 -25.28 5.51
C GLN A 68 11.96 -26.51 4.64
N LEU A 69 12.16 -26.28 3.35
CA LEU A 69 12.49 -27.31 2.36
C LEU A 69 13.96 -27.20 2.02
N SER A 70 14.69 -28.31 2.16
CA SER A 70 16.09 -28.42 1.78
C SER A 70 16.23 -29.34 0.58
N THR A 71 17.35 -29.21 -0.13
CA THR A 71 17.68 -30.09 -1.27
C THR A 71 16.68 -30.04 -2.44
N LEU A 72 16.18 -28.86 -2.75
CA LEU A 72 15.36 -28.63 -3.93
C LEU A 72 16.24 -28.38 -5.15
N LYS A 73 15.89 -28.95 -6.30
CA LYS A 73 16.59 -28.66 -7.57
C LYS A 73 16.33 -27.22 -7.98
N PRO A 74 17.34 -26.50 -8.51
CA PRO A 74 17.15 -25.13 -8.96
C PRO A 74 16.17 -25.07 -10.14
N ARG A 75 14.99 -24.53 -9.88
CA ARG A 75 13.93 -24.29 -10.87
C ARG A 75 12.77 -23.52 -10.23
N LYS A 76 11.81 -23.14 -11.03
CA LYS A 76 10.52 -22.66 -10.55
C LYS A 76 9.62 -23.81 -10.11
N TYR A 77 9.01 -23.64 -8.95
CA TYR A 77 8.04 -24.56 -8.38
C TYR A 77 6.71 -23.83 -8.21
N LYS A 78 5.62 -24.52 -8.54
CA LYS A 78 4.28 -24.05 -8.22
C LYS A 78 4.00 -24.36 -6.75
N ILE A 79 3.66 -23.31 -5.97
CA ILE A 79 3.23 -23.44 -4.58
C ILE A 79 1.72 -23.29 -4.52
N GLU A 80 1.07 -24.17 -3.77
CA GLU A 80 -0.31 -24.01 -3.35
C GLU A 80 -0.37 -24.12 -1.83
N ILE A 81 -0.95 -23.09 -1.18
CA ILE A 81 -1.10 -23.03 0.28
C ILE A 81 -2.58 -23.13 0.60
N LYS A 82 -2.95 -24.09 1.45
CA LYS A 82 -4.33 -24.36 1.86
C LYS A 82 -4.46 -24.36 3.38
N LYS A 83 -5.47 -23.67 3.88
CA LYS A 83 -5.89 -23.74 5.27
C LYS A 83 -7.41 -23.74 5.34
N GLU A 84 -7.97 -24.50 6.27
CA GLU A 84 -9.41 -24.55 6.47
C GLU A 84 -9.95 -23.14 6.83
N PHE A 85 -11.04 -22.73 6.21
CA PHE A 85 -11.63 -21.39 6.30
C PHE A 85 -10.80 -20.26 5.69
N TYR A 86 -9.79 -20.58 4.87
CA TYR A 86 -8.97 -19.59 4.15
C TYR A 86 -8.98 -19.90 2.65
N PHE A 87 -8.89 -18.85 1.85
CA PHE A 87 -8.72 -19.02 0.41
C PHE A 87 -7.36 -19.63 0.10
N PRO A 88 -7.31 -20.61 -0.81
CA PRO A 88 -6.03 -21.16 -1.23
C PRO A 88 -5.22 -20.11 -1.98
N ILE A 89 -3.94 -20.02 -1.68
CA ILE A 89 -3.00 -19.21 -2.45
C ILE A 89 -2.27 -20.10 -3.43
N ILE A 90 -2.23 -19.70 -4.69
CA ILE A 90 -1.43 -20.32 -5.74
C ILE A 90 -0.38 -19.30 -6.18
N SER A 91 0.88 -19.66 -6.07
CA SER A 91 2.02 -18.80 -6.38
C SER A 91 3.17 -19.63 -6.96
N GLU A 92 4.28 -18.96 -7.29
CA GLU A 92 5.51 -19.63 -7.71
C GLU A 92 6.67 -19.21 -6.80
N ILE A 93 7.58 -20.14 -6.56
CA ILE A 93 8.87 -19.87 -5.93
C ILE A 93 9.99 -20.32 -6.87
N GLU A 94 10.93 -19.44 -7.10
CA GLU A 94 12.16 -19.74 -7.82
C GLU A 94 13.24 -20.16 -6.83
N VAL A 95 13.72 -21.38 -6.97
CA VAL A 95 14.81 -21.91 -6.17
C VAL A 95 16.08 -21.76 -6.98
N GLU A 96 17.01 -21.01 -6.43
CA GLU A 96 18.34 -20.79 -7.00
C GLU A 96 19.35 -21.73 -6.33
N ASN A 97 20.43 -21.98 -7.04
CA ASN A 97 21.54 -22.80 -6.55
C ASN A 97 22.21 -22.15 -5.36
N ASN A 98 22.48 -22.92 -4.30
CA ASN A 98 23.15 -22.48 -3.07
C ASN A 98 22.47 -21.28 -2.38
N ALA A 99 21.22 -21.01 -2.67
CA ALA A 99 20.46 -19.90 -2.10
C ALA A 99 19.28 -20.40 -1.23
N VAL A 100 18.80 -19.49 -0.38
CA VAL A 100 17.58 -19.70 0.38
C VAL A 100 16.51 -18.75 -0.17
N SER A 101 15.54 -19.32 -0.87
CA SER A 101 14.38 -18.56 -1.34
C SER A 101 13.35 -18.47 -0.23
N LYS A 102 12.94 -17.26 0.15
CA LYS A 102 11.97 -17.04 1.23
C LYS A 102 10.68 -16.47 0.67
N LYS A 103 9.53 -17.04 1.09
CA LYS A 103 8.19 -16.52 0.82
C LYS A 103 7.35 -16.51 2.09
N ASP A 104 6.77 -15.34 2.38
CA ASP A 104 5.85 -15.13 3.48
C ASP A 104 4.46 -14.84 2.91
N TYR A 105 3.44 -15.59 3.35
CA TYR A 105 2.08 -15.46 2.85
C TYR A 105 1.11 -15.08 3.96
N LYS A 106 0.23 -14.14 3.70
CA LYS A 106 -0.89 -13.84 4.59
C LYS A 106 -2.16 -14.45 3.99
N LEU A 107 -2.77 -15.38 4.70
CA LEU A 107 -3.95 -16.08 4.21
C LEU A 107 -5.21 -15.25 4.42
N ILE A 108 -6.05 -15.20 3.40
CA ILE A 108 -7.34 -14.53 3.42
C ILE A 108 -8.40 -15.51 3.84
N ARG A 109 -9.14 -15.23 4.91
CA ARG A 109 -10.20 -16.11 5.40
C ARG A 109 -11.36 -16.20 4.42
N THR A 110 -11.91 -17.39 4.19
CA THR A 110 -13.15 -17.55 3.43
C THR A 110 -14.27 -16.84 4.15
N ILE A 111 -14.97 -15.99 3.43
CA ILE A 111 -15.98 -15.08 3.95
C ILE A 111 -17.20 -15.86 4.42
N ASN A 112 -17.18 -16.35 5.66
CA ASN A 112 -18.36 -16.99 6.25
C ASN A 112 -19.01 -16.15 7.36
N ASP A 113 -18.33 -15.11 7.87
CA ASP A 113 -18.88 -14.26 8.92
C ASP A 113 -18.91 -12.79 8.47
N LYS A 114 -20.09 -12.39 7.96
CA LYS A 114 -20.45 -10.97 7.87
C LYS A 114 -20.50 -10.41 9.28
N LYS A 115 -19.71 -9.42 9.59
CA LYS A 115 -19.93 -8.61 10.78
C LYS A 115 -20.25 -7.19 10.37
N ILE A 116 -21.40 -6.71 10.85
CA ILE A 116 -21.77 -5.32 10.71
C ILE A 116 -20.89 -4.54 11.68
N LEU A 117 -20.04 -3.67 11.14
CA LEU A 117 -19.25 -2.74 11.94
C LEU A 117 -20.09 -1.59 12.44
N PHE A 118 -20.94 -1.09 11.55
CA PHE A 118 -21.74 0.08 11.79
C PHE A 118 -22.98 0.04 10.91
N SER A 119 -24.11 0.51 11.43
CA SER A 119 -25.37 0.63 10.71
C SER A 119 -26.03 1.97 11.05
N SER A 120 -26.41 2.73 10.05
CA SER A 120 -27.06 4.01 10.24
C SER A 120 -28.06 4.31 9.12
N SER A 121 -29.20 4.86 9.47
CA SER A 121 -30.17 5.43 8.53
C SER A 121 -29.87 6.90 8.20
N THR A 122 -28.93 7.51 8.90
CA THR A 122 -28.57 8.94 8.82
C THR A 122 -27.14 9.15 8.33
N LEU A 123 -26.50 8.10 7.79
CA LEU A 123 -25.17 8.19 7.22
C LEU A 123 -25.17 9.09 5.98
N LEU A 124 -24.30 10.07 5.96
CA LEU A 124 -24.17 11.04 4.86
C LEU A 124 -22.92 10.81 4.01
N LYS A 125 -21.79 10.51 4.65
CA LYS A 125 -20.52 10.35 3.94
C LYS A 125 -19.57 9.46 4.73
N THR A 126 -18.79 8.65 4.00
CA THR A 126 -17.68 7.86 4.55
C THR A 126 -16.40 8.21 3.81
N PHE A 127 -15.27 8.16 4.50
CA PHE A 127 -13.95 8.38 3.91
C PHE A 127 -12.87 7.74 4.77
N GLN A 128 -11.72 7.48 4.16
CA GLN A 128 -10.59 6.81 4.79
C GLN A 128 -9.41 7.75 4.94
N SER A 129 -8.57 7.53 5.96
CA SER A 129 -7.28 8.22 6.05
C SER A 129 -6.36 7.80 4.89
N ILE A 130 -5.47 8.71 4.49
CA ILE A 130 -4.56 8.48 3.37
C ILE A 130 -3.64 7.27 3.57
N ASP A 131 -3.31 6.96 4.83
CA ASP A 131 -2.48 5.81 5.21
C ASP A 131 -3.29 4.54 5.48
N SER A 132 -4.59 4.58 5.20
CA SER A 132 -5.52 3.45 5.38
C SER A 132 -5.57 2.87 6.79
N THR A 133 -5.20 3.66 7.82
CA THR A 133 -5.24 3.24 9.22
C THR A 133 -6.53 3.57 9.94
N LYS A 134 -7.35 4.46 9.37
CA LYS A 134 -8.60 4.95 9.98
C LYS A 134 -9.71 5.04 8.95
N LEU A 135 -10.92 4.67 9.36
CA LEU A 135 -12.15 4.88 8.59
C LEU A 135 -13.04 5.84 9.36
N TYR A 136 -13.51 6.87 8.67
CA TYR A 136 -14.39 7.89 9.20
C TYR A 136 -15.75 7.83 8.54
N TRP A 137 -16.78 8.27 9.28
CA TRP A 137 -18.12 8.51 8.71
C TRP A 137 -18.72 9.78 9.30
N ILE A 138 -19.59 10.39 8.53
CA ILE A 138 -20.38 11.54 8.95
C ILE A 138 -21.85 11.12 8.93
N GLU A 139 -22.54 11.34 10.02
CA GLU A 139 -23.98 11.10 10.15
C GLU A 139 -24.71 12.34 10.63
N SER A 140 -25.97 12.47 10.19
CA SER A 140 -26.88 13.51 10.70
C SER A 140 -27.50 13.03 12.00
N LYS A 141 -27.60 13.94 12.97
CA LYS A 141 -28.39 13.74 14.19
C LYS A 141 -29.67 14.59 14.13
N PRO A 142 -30.78 14.02 13.63
CA PRO A 142 -32.02 14.78 13.43
C PRO A 142 -32.56 15.41 14.70
N SER A 143 -32.29 14.82 15.86
CA SER A 143 -32.74 15.35 17.17
C SER A 143 -32.07 16.65 17.60
N THR A 144 -30.91 16.96 17.07
CA THR A 144 -30.10 18.12 17.46
C THR A 144 -29.74 19.03 16.30
N ASP A 145 -30.18 18.69 15.09
CA ASP A 145 -29.81 19.37 13.84
C ASP A 145 -28.28 19.55 13.69
N THR A 146 -27.54 18.50 14.08
CA THR A 146 -26.08 18.50 14.08
C THR A 146 -25.54 17.32 13.27
N LEU A 147 -24.30 17.47 12.79
CA LEU A 147 -23.56 16.39 12.22
C LEU A 147 -22.60 15.79 13.26
N SER A 148 -22.41 14.49 13.21
CA SER A 148 -21.42 13.80 14.02
C SER A 148 -20.41 13.08 13.14
N ILE A 149 -19.16 13.03 13.59
CA ILE A 149 -18.10 12.23 12.95
C ILE A 149 -17.87 10.99 13.79
N GLY A 150 -17.92 9.84 13.17
CA GLY A 150 -17.47 8.58 13.76
C GLY A 150 -16.12 8.17 13.22
N LEU A 151 -15.37 7.39 14.00
CA LEU A 151 -14.03 6.92 13.67
C LEU A 151 -13.85 5.49 14.12
N ILE A 152 -13.34 4.64 13.23
CA ILE A 152 -12.71 3.37 13.59
C ILE A 152 -11.21 3.50 13.33
N ASN A 153 -10.40 3.23 14.36
CA ASN A 153 -8.95 3.24 14.26
C ASN A 153 -8.42 1.81 14.35
N PHE A 154 -7.83 1.31 13.27
CA PHE A 154 -7.23 -0.02 13.15
C PHE A 154 -5.71 0.00 13.07
N GLU A 155 -5.08 1.16 13.42
CA GLU A 155 -3.63 1.30 13.42
C GLU A 155 -2.93 0.32 14.37
N LYS A 156 -3.44 0.19 15.59
CA LYS A 156 -2.83 -0.64 16.64
C LYS A 156 -3.31 -2.09 16.64
N ASN A 157 -4.58 -2.31 16.39
CA ASN A 157 -5.20 -3.62 16.48
C ASN A 157 -5.77 -4.07 15.14
N PRO A 158 -5.59 -5.36 14.77
CA PRO A 158 -6.34 -5.91 13.65
C PRO A 158 -7.84 -5.76 13.91
N LEU A 159 -8.58 -5.51 12.84
CA LEU A 159 -10.03 -5.34 12.91
C LEU A 159 -10.72 -6.55 13.56
N GLN A 160 -10.16 -7.75 13.37
CA GLN A 160 -10.64 -8.99 13.99
C GLN A 160 -10.58 -8.95 15.53
N GLN A 161 -9.55 -8.35 16.14
CA GLN A 161 -9.47 -8.18 17.60
C GLN A 161 -10.47 -7.13 18.08
N ILE A 162 -10.67 -6.07 17.32
CA ILE A 162 -11.67 -5.04 17.61
C ILE A 162 -13.06 -5.67 17.67
N ILE A 163 -13.35 -6.64 16.79
CA ILE A 163 -14.66 -7.30 16.70
C ILE A 163 -14.84 -8.38 17.78
N SER A 164 -13.79 -9.11 18.16
CA SER A 164 -13.88 -10.21 19.12
C SER A 164 -14.11 -9.76 20.57
N ASN A 165 -13.78 -8.53 20.90
CA ASN A 165 -13.90 -7.94 22.23
C ASN A 165 -15.31 -7.36 22.53
N ASN A 166 -16.40 -8.02 22.05
CA ASN A 166 -17.80 -7.69 22.34
C ASN A 166 -18.22 -6.23 22.10
N GLY A 167 -17.76 -5.64 21.01
CA GLY A 167 -18.32 -4.37 20.54
C GLY A 167 -17.78 -3.13 21.24
N ASP A 168 -16.74 -3.24 22.06
CA ASP A 168 -15.94 -2.08 22.44
C ASP A 168 -15.09 -1.60 21.23
N TYR A 169 -15.83 -1.26 20.17
CA TYR A 169 -15.28 -0.32 19.22
C TYR A 169 -15.00 0.94 20.00
N GLU A 170 -13.79 1.43 20.01
CA GLU A 170 -13.61 2.85 20.15
C GLU A 170 -14.11 3.54 18.85
N ALA A 171 -15.36 3.30 18.48
CA ALA A 171 -16.08 4.18 17.58
C ALA A 171 -16.30 5.47 18.37
N LYS A 172 -15.29 6.33 18.34
CA LYS A 172 -15.43 7.66 18.96
C LYS A 172 -16.33 8.45 18.06
N THR A 173 -17.60 8.57 18.50
CA THR A 173 -18.51 9.49 17.86
C THR A 173 -18.27 10.87 18.44
N PHE A 174 -17.72 11.76 17.64
CA PHE A 174 -17.54 13.15 18.03
C PHE A 174 -18.86 13.88 17.72
N ASN A 175 -19.54 14.36 18.75
CA ASN A 175 -20.67 15.27 18.58
C ASN A 175 -20.13 16.66 18.22
N THR A 176 -20.02 16.91 16.94
CA THR A 176 -19.48 18.16 16.43
C THR A 176 -20.54 18.94 15.69
N LEU A 177 -20.62 20.23 15.93
CA LEU A 177 -21.43 21.16 15.14
C LEU A 177 -20.78 21.42 13.78
N LEU A 178 -20.65 20.37 12.97
CA LEU A 178 -20.15 20.53 11.61
C LEU A 178 -21.21 21.21 10.74
N PRO A 179 -20.84 22.18 9.93
CA PRO A 179 -21.75 22.78 8.97
C PRO A 179 -22.20 21.76 7.91
N TYR A 180 -23.44 21.82 7.49
CA TYR A 180 -23.99 20.90 6.46
C TYR A 180 -23.21 20.93 5.12
N TRP A 181 -22.57 22.04 4.79
CA TRP A 181 -21.76 22.11 3.57
C TRP A 181 -20.60 21.10 3.56
N THR A 182 -20.12 20.62 4.71
CA THR A 182 -19.04 19.63 4.81
C THR A 182 -19.42 18.27 4.21
N THR A 183 -20.70 18.02 4.01
CA THR A 183 -21.22 16.78 3.42
C THR A 183 -21.44 16.87 1.90
N ASN A 184 -21.29 18.08 1.32
CA ASN A 184 -21.47 18.25 -0.12
C ASN A 184 -20.41 17.47 -0.91
N GLU A 185 -20.76 17.01 -2.11
CA GLU A 185 -19.83 16.30 -2.99
C GLU A 185 -18.63 17.17 -3.42
N SER A 186 -18.85 18.48 -3.55
CA SER A 186 -17.79 19.45 -3.87
C SER A 186 -16.81 19.72 -2.74
N THR A 187 -17.10 19.25 -1.52
CA THR A 187 -16.19 19.41 -0.38
C THR A 187 -15.07 18.39 -0.45
N GLU A 188 -13.84 18.88 -0.58
CA GLU A 188 -12.64 18.08 -0.50
C GLU A 188 -12.37 17.71 0.97
N ILE A 189 -12.11 16.43 1.23
CA ILE A 189 -11.73 15.95 2.57
C ILE A 189 -10.29 15.46 2.51
N ILE A 190 -9.46 16.06 3.34
CA ILE A 190 -8.03 15.82 3.35
C ILE A 190 -7.63 15.27 4.71
N THR A 191 -6.83 14.21 4.71
CA THR A 191 -6.20 13.63 5.90
C THR A 191 -4.71 13.50 5.65
N GLY A 192 -3.90 13.45 6.71
CA GLY A 192 -2.46 13.26 6.60
C GLY A 192 -1.99 11.93 7.17
N LYS A 193 -0.86 11.45 6.67
CA LYS A 193 -0.21 10.25 7.23
C LYS A 193 0.17 10.50 8.69
N GLY A 194 -0.36 9.66 9.59
CA GLY A 194 -0.08 9.75 11.02
C GLY A 194 -0.67 10.99 11.72
N SER A 195 -1.39 11.86 11.00
CA SER A 195 -2.05 13.03 11.58
C SER A 195 -3.47 12.71 12.06
N PRO A 196 -3.91 13.24 13.20
CA PRO A 196 -5.29 13.15 13.63
C PRO A 196 -6.20 14.19 12.98
N LEU A 197 -5.67 15.10 12.18
CA LEU A 197 -6.44 16.19 11.60
C LEU A 197 -7.22 15.72 10.37
N ILE A 198 -8.46 16.21 10.30
CA ILE A 198 -9.35 16.09 9.15
C ILE A 198 -9.65 17.49 8.66
N ILE A 199 -9.39 17.77 7.41
CA ILE A 199 -9.60 19.06 6.79
C ILE A 199 -10.79 18.97 5.85
N PHE A 200 -11.76 19.84 6.01
CA PHE A 200 -12.87 20.05 5.08
C PHE A 200 -12.64 21.36 4.36
N ASN A 201 -12.43 21.29 3.06
CA ASN A 201 -12.15 22.42 2.19
C ASN A 201 -13.21 22.53 1.08
N SER A 202 -13.78 23.72 0.90
CA SER A 202 -14.72 24.01 -0.18
C SER A 202 -14.59 25.47 -0.56
N GLU A 203 -14.21 25.76 -1.79
CA GLU A 203 -14.00 27.11 -2.33
C GLU A 203 -13.35 28.10 -1.34
N ASP A 204 -14.18 28.83 -0.59
CA ASP A 204 -13.78 29.86 0.38
C ASP A 204 -13.97 29.44 1.85
N LYS A 205 -14.16 28.15 2.10
CA LYS A 205 -14.49 27.59 3.43
C LYS A 205 -13.50 26.53 3.86
N LEU A 206 -13.00 26.65 5.07
CA LEU A 206 -12.04 25.72 5.66
C LEU A 206 -12.38 25.41 7.12
N ILE A 207 -12.62 24.12 7.37
CA ILE A 207 -12.75 23.59 8.74
C ILE A 207 -11.71 22.50 8.97
N VAL A 208 -11.11 22.52 10.14
CA VAL A 208 -10.18 21.50 10.61
C VAL A 208 -10.73 20.87 11.88
N VAL A 209 -10.76 19.53 11.91
CA VAL A 209 -11.20 18.74 13.06
C VAL A 209 -10.04 17.93 13.58
N ASP A 210 -9.76 17.99 14.89
CA ASP A 210 -8.79 17.12 15.56
C ASP A 210 -9.51 15.88 16.09
N SER A 211 -9.24 14.71 15.50
CA SER A 211 -9.88 13.44 15.85
C SER A 211 -9.38 12.82 17.16
N THR A 212 -8.38 13.39 17.83
CA THR A 212 -7.87 12.90 19.13
C THR A 212 -8.52 13.56 20.33
N GLN A 213 -9.07 14.75 20.15
CA GLN A 213 -9.64 15.54 21.24
C GLN A 213 -11.13 15.75 21.01
N ASN A 214 -11.93 15.50 22.04
CA ASN A 214 -13.37 15.72 21.96
C ASN A 214 -13.65 17.19 21.58
N ASN A 215 -14.18 17.38 20.36
CA ASN A 215 -14.74 18.64 19.87
C ASN A 215 -13.77 19.79 19.54
N ASN A 216 -12.51 19.55 19.29
CA ASN A 216 -11.67 20.62 18.78
C ASN A 216 -11.92 20.81 17.28
N ILE A 217 -12.85 21.70 16.97
CA ILE A 217 -13.10 22.23 15.62
C ILE A 217 -12.45 23.60 15.52
N TYR A 218 -11.69 23.77 14.47
CA TYR A 218 -11.07 25.03 14.13
C TYR A 218 -11.71 25.53 12.83
N ASP A 219 -12.45 26.64 12.92
CA ASP A 219 -13.08 27.27 11.75
C ASP A 219 -12.20 28.44 11.27
N PHE A 220 -11.59 28.23 10.12
CA PHE A 220 -10.74 29.22 9.45
C PHE A 220 -11.45 29.94 8.32
N THR A 221 -12.74 29.70 8.11
CA THR A 221 -13.52 30.27 7.02
C THR A 221 -13.40 31.80 6.95
N ASN A 222 -13.50 32.47 8.09
CA ASN A 222 -13.38 33.94 8.13
C ASN A 222 -11.95 34.42 7.88
N SER A 223 -10.95 33.67 8.34
CA SER A 223 -9.53 34.01 8.15
C SER A 223 -9.12 33.91 6.69
N ILE A 224 -9.82 33.08 5.91
CA ILE A 224 -9.51 32.78 4.51
C ILE A 224 -10.30 33.68 3.56
N LYS A 225 -11.58 33.98 3.85
CA LYS A 225 -12.49 34.72 2.98
C LYS A 225 -11.98 36.05 2.49
N GLU A 226 -11.15 36.73 3.28
CA GLU A 226 -10.77 38.11 2.94
C GLU A 226 -9.61 38.21 1.94
N LYS A 227 -8.75 37.19 1.82
CA LYS A 227 -7.52 37.30 1.00
C LYS A 227 -6.94 35.99 0.44
N LEU A 228 -7.39 34.82 0.88
CA LEU A 228 -6.73 33.55 0.58
C LEU A 228 -7.74 32.54 0.03
N PHE A 229 -7.41 31.94 -1.10
CA PHE A 229 -8.14 30.80 -1.65
C PHE A 229 -7.25 29.57 -1.53
N PRO A 230 -7.42 28.73 -0.49
CA PRO A 230 -6.56 27.57 -0.26
C PRO A 230 -6.63 26.59 -1.41
N GLN A 231 -5.49 26.33 -2.02
CA GLN A 231 -5.31 25.31 -3.05
C GLN A 231 -4.26 24.31 -2.60
N ASN A 232 -4.36 23.09 -3.10
CA ASN A 232 -3.37 22.06 -2.82
C ASN A 232 -3.08 21.89 -1.32
N LEU A 233 -4.13 21.71 -0.52
CA LEU A 233 -4.01 21.51 0.92
C LEU A 233 -3.39 20.16 1.26
N SER A 234 -2.58 20.15 2.29
CA SER A 234 -2.06 18.92 2.90
C SER A 234 -1.82 19.07 4.38
N VAL A 235 -1.73 17.96 5.08
CA VAL A 235 -1.34 17.94 6.48
C VAL A 235 -0.22 16.93 6.69
N ASN A 236 0.82 17.34 7.42
CA ASN A 236 1.94 16.47 7.74
C ASN A 236 1.76 15.75 9.09
N SER A 237 2.68 14.85 9.41
CA SER A 237 2.67 14.08 10.67
C SER A 237 2.83 14.93 11.93
N SER A 238 3.32 16.15 11.81
CA SER A 238 3.43 17.13 12.91
C SER A 238 2.15 17.96 13.11
N ASN A 239 1.06 17.64 12.40
CA ASN A 239 -0.22 18.36 12.45
C ASN A 239 -0.16 19.80 11.92
N LYS A 240 0.81 20.08 11.06
CA LYS A 240 0.93 21.33 10.36
C LYS A 240 0.27 21.22 8.99
N ILE A 241 -0.58 22.18 8.66
CA ILE A 241 -1.30 22.21 7.39
C ILE A 241 -0.56 23.16 6.45
N PHE A 242 -0.37 22.71 5.22
CA PHE A 242 0.20 23.53 4.15
C PHE A 242 -0.82 23.74 3.04
N PHE A 243 -0.82 24.91 2.47
CA PHE A 243 -1.61 25.22 1.28
C PHE A 243 -0.97 26.35 0.47
N SER A 244 -1.33 26.43 -0.80
CA SER A 244 -0.92 27.53 -1.67
C SER A 244 -2.07 28.51 -1.87
N SER A 245 -1.73 29.78 -1.96
CA SER A 245 -2.62 30.84 -2.43
C SER A 245 -1.77 31.96 -3.06
N ASN A 246 -2.15 32.43 -4.25
CA ASN A 246 -1.46 33.50 -4.94
C ASN A 246 0.07 33.32 -5.06
N ASN A 247 0.52 32.12 -5.40
CA ASN A 247 1.94 31.73 -5.51
C ASN A 247 2.74 31.82 -4.19
N VAL A 248 2.07 31.88 -3.06
CA VAL A 248 2.66 31.85 -1.72
C VAL A 248 2.24 30.55 -1.04
N ILE A 249 3.17 29.92 -0.34
CA ILE A 249 2.87 28.77 0.50
C ILE A 249 2.68 29.23 1.93
N TYR A 250 1.55 28.84 2.47
CA TYR A 250 1.18 29.10 3.84
C TYR A 250 1.27 27.84 4.68
N SER A 251 1.60 28.00 5.93
CA SER A 251 1.47 26.97 6.95
C SER A 251 0.48 27.41 8.03
N LEU A 252 -0.37 26.47 8.43
CA LEU A 252 -1.37 26.69 9.46
C LEU A 252 -1.18 25.67 10.57
N GLU A 253 -1.08 26.17 11.80
CA GLU A 253 -1.07 25.36 13.02
C GLU A 253 -2.40 25.53 13.76
N PRO A 254 -3.35 24.59 13.64
CA PRO A 254 -4.70 24.76 14.18
C PRO A 254 -4.74 25.05 15.69
N LYS A 255 -3.95 24.33 16.48
CA LYS A 255 -3.94 24.47 17.94
C LYS A 255 -3.56 25.86 18.41
N ASN A 256 -2.69 26.54 17.70
CA ASN A 256 -2.18 27.84 18.02
C ASN A 256 -2.92 28.96 17.28
N ASN A 257 -3.87 28.58 16.41
CA ASN A 257 -4.53 29.50 15.46
C ASN A 257 -3.53 30.38 14.69
N LYS A 258 -2.38 29.77 14.33
CA LYS A 258 -1.24 30.47 13.74
C LYS A 258 -1.20 30.19 12.25
N LEU A 259 -1.38 31.24 11.47
CA LEU A 259 -1.20 31.24 10.02
C LEU A 259 0.09 32.00 9.71
N GLU A 260 1.02 31.34 9.01
CA GLU A 260 2.30 31.91 8.63
C GLU A 260 2.58 31.74 7.15
N VAL A 261 3.32 32.68 6.59
CA VAL A 261 3.95 32.48 5.28
C VAL A 261 5.12 31.52 5.46
N PHE A 262 4.97 30.32 4.92
CA PHE A 262 6.00 29.29 4.98
C PHE A 262 7.07 29.49 3.91
N LEU A 263 6.65 29.85 2.72
CA LEU A 263 7.52 30.16 1.59
C LEU A 263 6.89 31.26 0.75
N ASN A 264 7.64 32.33 0.57
CA ASN A 264 7.30 33.43 -0.33
C ASN A 264 8.43 33.55 -1.36
N ASP A 265 8.22 33.03 -2.55
CA ASP A 265 9.19 33.08 -3.64
C ASP A 265 8.90 34.22 -4.63
N SER A 266 8.22 35.27 -4.15
CA SER A 266 7.96 36.49 -4.97
C SER A 266 9.24 37.17 -5.47
N THR A 267 10.41 36.72 -5.03
CA THR A 267 11.73 37.27 -5.40
C THR A 267 12.51 36.38 -6.36
N SER A 268 12.06 35.16 -6.64
CA SER A 268 12.75 34.28 -7.59
C SER A 268 12.15 34.46 -9.00
N ASP A 269 13.02 34.78 -9.99
CA ASP A 269 12.69 34.71 -11.40
C ASP A 269 12.43 33.25 -11.88
N ILE A 270 12.39 32.29 -10.95
CA ILE A 270 12.21 30.88 -11.22
C ILE A 270 10.73 30.55 -11.04
N GLU A 271 10.09 30.14 -12.15
CA GLU A 271 8.75 29.61 -12.11
C GLU A 271 8.71 28.35 -11.23
N GLN A 272 7.84 28.36 -10.20
CA GLN A 272 7.67 27.26 -9.26
C GLN A 272 6.21 26.85 -9.16
N ARG A 273 5.96 25.58 -8.89
CA ARG A 273 4.63 25.01 -8.70
C ARG A 273 4.55 24.28 -7.37
N TYR A 274 3.63 24.69 -6.52
CA TYR A 274 3.33 23.96 -5.28
C TYR A 274 2.30 22.88 -5.53
N GLN A 275 2.52 21.70 -4.97
CA GLN A 275 1.62 20.56 -5.10
C GLN A 275 1.62 19.70 -3.84
N VAL A 276 0.67 18.75 -3.82
CA VAL A 276 0.54 17.73 -2.79
C VAL A 276 0.35 16.37 -3.44
N SER A 277 1.00 15.37 -2.91
CA SER A 277 0.75 13.97 -3.27
C SER A 277 0.84 13.11 -2.00
N SER A 278 -0.13 12.22 -1.81
CA SER A 278 -0.20 11.34 -0.63
C SER A 278 -0.04 12.08 0.72
N GLY A 279 -0.55 13.31 0.83
CA GLY A 279 -0.41 14.14 2.02
C GLY A 279 0.98 14.76 2.22
N ILE A 280 1.89 14.63 1.26
CA ILE A 280 3.23 15.21 1.29
C ILE A 280 3.23 16.47 0.44
N PRO A 281 3.45 17.66 1.03
CA PRO A 281 3.59 18.90 0.29
C PRO A 281 4.96 18.97 -0.37
N TYR A 282 5.01 19.52 -1.58
CA TYR A 282 6.25 19.68 -2.31
C TYR A 282 6.23 20.84 -3.30
N LEU A 283 7.41 21.37 -3.60
CA LEU A 283 7.63 22.37 -4.63
C LEU A 283 8.28 21.73 -5.85
N VAL A 284 7.87 22.18 -7.01
CA VAL A 284 8.47 21.78 -8.28
C VAL A 284 9.08 23.01 -8.95
N SER A 285 10.35 22.93 -9.29
CA SER A 285 11.04 23.84 -10.20
C SER A 285 11.35 23.11 -11.51
N ASN A 286 12.01 23.77 -12.45
CA ASN A 286 12.39 23.12 -13.72
C ASN A 286 13.26 21.87 -13.55
N GLU A 287 14.13 21.83 -12.55
CA GLU A 287 15.15 20.79 -12.36
C GLU A 287 15.01 20.01 -11.05
N SER A 288 14.20 20.48 -10.12
CA SER A 288 14.17 19.89 -8.79
C SER A 288 12.77 19.81 -8.20
N ILE A 289 12.61 18.82 -7.32
CA ILE A 289 11.46 18.67 -6.43
C ILE A 289 11.96 18.85 -5.01
N ILE A 290 11.31 19.74 -4.26
CA ILE A 290 11.64 20.02 -2.87
C ILE A 290 10.51 19.47 -2.01
N LEU A 291 10.78 18.41 -1.24
CA LEU A 291 9.84 17.88 -0.27
C LEU A 291 9.82 18.77 0.98
N LEU A 292 8.61 19.12 1.42
CA LEU A 292 8.36 19.94 2.59
C LEU A 292 7.84 19.05 3.72
N ASP A 293 8.73 18.55 4.58
CA ASP A 293 8.36 17.63 5.65
C ASP A 293 8.95 18.12 6.98
N ASN A 294 8.10 18.24 8.02
CA ASN A 294 8.51 18.55 9.39
C ASN A 294 9.53 19.70 9.49
N ASP A 295 9.28 20.80 8.77
CA ASP A 295 10.18 21.96 8.68
C ASP A 295 11.54 21.67 7.99
N SER A 296 11.74 20.45 7.50
CA SER A 296 12.88 20.09 6.67
C SER A 296 12.57 20.29 5.18
N ARG A 297 13.58 20.69 4.44
CA ARG A 297 13.52 20.81 2.97
C ARG A 297 14.51 19.82 2.38
N ASN A 298 13.97 18.80 1.71
CA ASN A 298 14.80 17.84 0.99
C ASN A 298 14.71 18.13 -0.52
N THR A 299 15.79 18.58 -1.12
CA THR A 299 15.85 18.94 -2.53
C THR A 299 16.40 17.79 -3.36
N ILE A 300 15.61 17.28 -4.27
CA ILE A 300 15.97 16.23 -5.21
C ILE A 300 16.09 16.83 -6.61
N LYS A 301 17.28 16.77 -7.21
CA LYS A 301 17.54 17.25 -8.56
C LYS A 301 17.34 16.12 -9.56
N PHE A 302 16.59 16.40 -10.60
CA PHE A 302 16.33 15.46 -11.71
C PHE A 302 17.16 15.84 -12.94
N PRO A 303 17.59 14.87 -13.75
CA PRO A 303 18.36 15.12 -14.96
C PRO A 303 17.45 15.60 -16.13
N THR A 304 16.61 16.59 -15.88
CA THR A 304 15.67 17.16 -16.84
C THR A 304 15.38 18.62 -16.48
N LEU A 305 15.06 19.43 -17.46
CA LEU A 305 14.69 20.84 -17.31
C LEU A 305 13.20 21.08 -17.51
N SER A 306 12.36 20.05 -17.38
CA SER A 306 10.94 20.15 -17.77
C SER A 306 9.98 19.66 -16.69
N LEU A 307 10.39 19.66 -15.42
CA LEU A 307 9.57 19.17 -14.31
C LEU A 307 8.27 19.98 -14.09
N LEU A 308 8.26 21.26 -14.42
CA LEU A 308 7.06 22.10 -14.27
C LEU A 308 5.87 21.60 -15.09
N ASN A 309 6.13 20.88 -16.17
CA ASN A 309 5.09 20.29 -17.04
C ASN A 309 4.94 18.78 -16.82
N ALA A 310 5.51 18.24 -15.78
CA ALA A 310 5.44 16.82 -15.45
C ALA A 310 4.22 16.49 -14.61
N ASP A 311 3.71 15.28 -14.78
CA ASP A 311 2.81 14.65 -13.83
C ASP A 311 3.66 13.98 -12.75
N ILE A 312 3.39 14.32 -11.49
CA ILE A 312 4.21 13.88 -10.36
C ILE A 312 3.31 13.18 -9.34
N PHE A 313 3.77 12.03 -8.87
CA PHE A 313 3.20 11.32 -7.73
C PHE A 313 4.31 11.07 -6.71
N ILE A 314 4.02 11.33 -5.44
CA ILE A 314 4.92 11.03 -4.32
C ILE A 314 4.21 10.02 -3.44
N SER A 315 4.85 8.89 -3.22
CA SER A 315 4.32 7.82 -2.39
C SER A 315 4.45 8.14 -0.89
N LEU A 316 3.76 7.36 -0.06
CA LEU A 316 3.88 7.47 1.40
C LEU A 316 5.31 7.22 1.91
N ASN A 317 6.12 6.48 1.14
CA ASN A 317 7.53 6.21 1.42
C ASN A 317 8.48 7.29 0.89
N LYS A 318 7.92 8.38 0.33
CA LYS A 318 8.63 9.49 -0.30
C LYS A 318 9.40 9.12 -1.57
N ASP A 319 9.06 8.01 -2.22
CA ASP A 319 9.51 7.75 -3.57
C ASP A 319 8.77 8.69 -4.52
N ILE A 320 9.46 9.18 -5.55
CA ILE A 320 8.89 10.17 -6.47
C ILE A 320 8.82 9.57 -7.87
N PHE A 321 7.64 9.60 -8.43
CA PHE A 321 7.34 9.14 -9.78
C PHE A 321 7.01 10.35 -10.65
N VAL A 322 7.77 10.53 -11.70
CA VAL A 322 7.67 11.69 -12.60
C VAL A 322 7.40 11.20 -14.01
N SER A 323 6.35 11.71 -14.63
CA SER A 323 6.03 11.47 -16.03
C SER A 323 6.10 12.79 -16.81
N ILE A 324 6.86 12.82 -17.90
CA ILE A 324 7.01 14.00 -18.75
C ILE A 324 6.50 13.66 -20.16
N PRO A 325 5.20 13.81 -20.43
CA PRO A 325 4.60 13.36 -21.67
C PRO A 325 5.21 13.99 -22.92
N ARG A 326 5.61 15.27 -22.85
CA ARG A 326 6.22 15.99 -23.98
C ARG A 326 7.57 15.42 -24.41
N LEU A 327 8.33 14.84 -23.49
CA LEU A 327 9.64 14.26 -23.77
C LEU A 327 9.59 12.75 -23.98
N ILE A 328 8.43 12.12 -23.74
CA ILE A 328 8.26 10.65 -23.73
C ILE A 328 9.25 10.01 -22.75
N GLU A 329 9.42 10.62 -21.58
CA GLU A 329 10.34 10.17 -20.54
C GLU A 329 9.64 10.13 -19.20
N SER A 330 10.09 9.21 -18.34
CA SER A 330 9.69 9.16 -16.96
C SER A 330 10.89 8.91 -16.05
N TYR A 331 10.77 9.37 -14.81
CA TYR A 331 11.81 9.20 -13.80
C TYR A 331 11.20 8.68 -12.51
N ILE A 332 11.95 7.82 -11.83
CA ILE A 332 11.56 7.28 -10.54
C ILE A 332 12.71 7.52 -9.57
N TYR A 333 12.48 8.35 -8.57
CA TYR A 333 13.42 8.53 -7.46
C TYR A 333 13.05 7.57 -6.34
N LEU A 334 14.01 6.75 -5.90
CA LEU A 334 13.87 5.82 -4.80
C LEU A 334 14.46 6.43 -3.53
N ASN A 335 13.61 6.78 -2.59
CA ASN A 335 14.03 7.42 -1.34
C ASN A 335 14.96 6.55 -0.50
N SER A 336 14.81 5.22 -0.57
CA SER A 336 15.65 4.26 0.16
C SER A 336 17.13 4.30 -0.22
N SER A 337 17.42 4.57 -1.50
CA SER A 337 18.80 4.57 -2.03
C SER A 337 19.27 5.92 -2.52
N GLY A 338 18.37 6.89 -2.67
CA GLY A 338 18.63 8.19 -3.27
C GLY A 338 18.89 8.14 -4.80
N ARG A 339 18.56 7.01 -5.45
CA ARG A 339 18.80 6.82 -6.89
C ARG A 339 17.63 7.29 -7.74
N ILE A 340 17.96 7.78 -8.93
CA ILE A 340 16.95 8.11 -9.96
C ILE A 340 17.10 7.12 -11.10
N LEU A 341 15.99 6.43 -11.39
CA LEU A 341 15.84 5.53 -12.54
C LEU A 341 15.17 6.29 -13.67
N LYS A 342 15.73 6.22 -14.88
CA LYS A 342 15.14 6.81 -16.09
C LYS A 342 14.43 5.72 -16.90
N LEU A 343 13.20 6.00 -17.32
CA LEU A 343 12.40 5.15 -18.20
C LEU A 343 12.23 5.84 -19.56
N LYS A 344 12.18 5.04 -20.62
CA LYS A 344 11.87 5.51 -21.99
C LYS A 344 10.38 5.44 -22.33
N GLU A 345 9.56 5.12 -21.37
CA GLU A 345 8.12 5.05 -21.46
C GLU A 345 7.47 6.14 -20.59
N ILE A 346 6.26 6.54 -20.96
CA ILE A 346 5.41 7.40 -20.14
C ILE A 346 4.71 6.52 -19.10
N ILE A 347 4.83 6.84 -17.81
CA ILE A 347 4.10 6.17 -16.75
C ILE A 347 2.80 6.89 -16.41
N ASN A 348 1.80 6.12 -16.00
CA ASN A 348 0.56 6.67 -15.47
C ASN A 348 0.71 6.92 -13.97
N THR A 349 0.92 8.17 -13.60
CA THR A 349 1.12 8.57 -12.19
C THR A 349 -0.12 8.42 -11.31
N LYS A 350 -1.29 8.16 -11.91
CA LYS A 350 -2.54 7.89 -11.17
C LYS A 350 -2.67 6.43 -10.75
N ASN A 351 -1.97 5.53 -11.43
CA ASN A 351 -2.05 4.08 -11.22
C ASN A 351 -0.69 3.53 -10.77
N ILE A 352 -0.21 4.03 -9.64
CA ILE A 352 1.04 3.56 -9.04
C ILE A 352 0.72 2.70 -7.83
N ILE A 353 1.31 1.52 -7.81
CA ILE A 353 1.27 0.60 -6.68
C ILE A 353 2.60 0.76 -5.93
N ASP A 354 2.53 1.30 -4.73
CA ASP A 354 3.69 1.47 -3.85
C ASP A 354 3.62 0.44 -2.73
N SER A 355 4.04 -0.76 -3.04
CA SER A 355 4.23 -1.86 -2.11
C SER A 355 5.72 -2.22 -1.99
N ARG A 356 6.04 -3.35 -1.38
CA ARG A 356 7.41 -3.90 -1.34
C ARG A 356 8.02 -4.03 -2.75
N GLU A 357 7.20 -4.41 -3.71
CA GLU A 357 7.54 -4.39 -5.13
C GLU A 357 6.71 -3.30 -5.78
N LYS A 358 7.36 -2.22 -6.21
CA LYS A 358 6.69 -1.08 -6.82
C LYS A 358 6.29 -1.43 -8.25
N ILE A 359 5.03 -1.19 -8.57
CA ILE A 359 4.51 -1.44 -9.92
C ILE A 359 3.97 -0.13 -10.48
N VAL A 360 4.43 0.23 -11.65
CA VAL A 360 3.95 1.38 -12.40
C VAL A 360 3.36 0.93 -13.73
N GLN A 361 2.26 1.54 -14.12
CA GLN A 361 1.61 1.29 -15.41
C GLN A 361 2.11 2.29 -16.45
N THR A 362 2.42 1.83 -17.66
CA THR A 362 2.77 2.74 -18.77
C THR A 362 1.51 3.24 -19.46
N VAL A 363 1.63 4.40 -20.07
CA VAL A 363 0.61 4.94 -20.99
C VAL A 363 0.97 4.47 -22.40
N GLY A 364 0.11 3.68 -23.01
CA GLY A 364 0.33 3.18 -24.36
C GLY A 364 -0.59 2.02 -24.72
N ASN A 365 -0.47 1.51 -25.92
CA ASN A 365 -1.20 0.32 -26.36
C ASN A 365 -0.21 -0.64 -27.05
N PRO A 366 0.08 -1.82 -26.44
CA PRO A 366 -0.47 -2.31 -25.17
C PRO A 366 0.11 -1.58 -23.95
N GLU A 367 -0.71 -1.45 -22.90
CA GLU A 367 -0.26 -1.00 -21.60
C GLU A 367 0.65 -2.05 -20.97
N LYS A 368 1.78 -1.60 -20.45
CA LYS A 368 2.74 -2.47 -19.76
C LYS A 368 2.76 -2.14 -18.28
N LEU A 369 2.97 -3.13 -17.46
CA LEU A 369 3.33 -2.94 -16.07
C LEU A 369 4.84 -3.05 -15.93
N ILE A 370 5.43 -2.09 -15.25
CA ILE A 370 6.86 -2.09 -14.91
C ILE A 370 6.96 -2.36 -13.43
N LYS A 371 7.59 -3.47 -13.10
CA LYS A 371 7.90 -3.87 -11.74
C LYS A 371 9.29 -3.41 -11.37
N ILE A 372 9.43 -2.72 -10.24
CA ILE A 372 10.70 -2.31 -9.69
C ILE A 372 11.05 -3.30 -8.58
N LEU A 373 12.03 -4.13 -8.85
CA LEU A 373 12.48 -5.13 -7.88
C LEU A 373 13.25 -4.49 -6.72
N PRO A 374 13.37 -5.15 -5.56
CA PRO A 374 14.18 -4.66 -4.44
C PRO A 374 15.65 -4.42 -4.80
N THR A 375 16.15 -5.09 -5.85
CA THR A 375 17.47 -4.88 -6.44
C THR A 375 17.56 -3.63 -7.32
N GLU A 376 16.47 -2.83 -7.39
CA GLU A 376 16.33 -1.65 -8.23
C GLU A 376 16.44 -1.93 -9.75
N THR A 377 16.23 -3.17 -10.14
CA THR A 377 16.11 -3.56 -11.54
C THR A 377 14.66 -3.47 -12.01
N LEU A 378 14.48 -3.19 -13.31
CA LEU A 378 13.17 -3.07 -13.92
C LEU A 378 12.79 -4.38 -14.59
N SER A 379 11.58 -4.85 -14.32
CA SER A 379 10.97 -6.00 -15.00
C SER A 379 9.69 -5.55 -15.68
N TYR A 380 9.56 -5.84 -16.97
CA TYR A 380 8.40 -5.47 -17.78
C TYR A 380 7.41 -6.63 -17.85
N LEU A 381 6.15 -6.35 -17.56
CA LEU A 381 5.07 -7.32 -17.61
C LEU A 381 4.01 -6.86 -18.62
N ASP A 382 3.56 -7.77 -19.47
CA ASP A 382 2.49 -7.49 -20.43
C ASP A 382 1.14 -7.53 -19.72
N ASN A 383 0.47 -6.38 -19.61
CA ASN A 383 -0.85 -6.27 -19.00
C ASN A 383 -1.97 -6.47 -20.05
N THR A 384 -1.98 -7.63 -20.72
CA THR A 384 -3.02 -7.94 -21.71
C THR A 384 -4.41 -8.10 -21.09
N LYS A 385 -4.50 -8.34 -19.79
CA LYS A 385 -5.76 -8.51 -19.03
C LYS A 385 -6.30 -7.20 -18.49
N GLN A 386 -5.61 -6.07 -18.67
CA GLN A 386 -6.00 -4.75 -18.13
C GLN A 386 -6.34 -4.80 -16.64
N VAL A 387 -5.50 -5.45 -15.85
CA VAL A 387 -5.69 -5.56 -14.40
C VAL A 387 -5.41 -4.19 -13.78
N ASN A 388 -6.47 -3.55 -13.28
CA ASN A 388 -6.37 -2.35 -12.45
C ASN A 388 -6.65 -2.76 -11.01
N PRO A 389 -5.63 -3.01 -10.19
CA PRO A 389 -5.84 -3.47 -8.84
C PRO A 389 -6.47 -2.38 -7.98
N SER A 390 -7.48 -2.77 -7.20
CA SER A 390 -8.09 -1.90 -6.19
C SER A 390 -7.26 -1.83 -4.91
N TYR A 391 -6.45 -2.85 -4.68
CA TYR A 391 -5.56 -2.96 -3.53
C TYR A 391 -4.37 -3.87 -3.82
N VAL A 392 -3.24 -3.59 -3.17
CA VAL A 392 -2.04 -4.42 -3.21
C VAL A 392 -1.57 -4.75 -1.81
N SER A 393 -1.38 -6.02 -1.54
CA SER A 393 -0.86 -6.48 -0.26
C SER A 393 0.66 -6.38 -0.23
N GLU A 394 1.20 -5.60 0.72
CA GLU A 394 2.65 -5.44 0.90
C GLU A 394 3.38 -6.75 1.22
N ASN A 395 2.68 -7.70 1.84
CA ASN A 395 3.27 -8.92 2.37
C ASN A 395 2.96 -10.17 1.56
N GLN A 396 2.20 -10.07 0.47
CA GLN A 396 1.60 -11.26 -0.16
C GLN A 396 1.92 -11.47 -1.62
N ASP A 397 2.68 -10.59 -2.25
CA ASP A 397 2.80 -10.62 -3.70
C ASP A 397 1.41 -10.72 -4.39
N LEU A 398 0.39 -10.10 -3.77
CA LEU A 398 -0.99 -10.24 -4.16
C LEU A 398 -1.61 -8.89 -4.52
N MET A 399 -2.18 -8.81 -5.71
CA MET A 399 -3.04 -7.72 -6.13
C MET A 399 -4.50 -8.13 -6.03
N VAL A 400 -5.35 -7.25 -5.51
CA VAL A 400 -6.78 -7.46 -5.41
C VAL A 400 -7.49 -6.50 -6.36
N ARG A 401 -8.34 -7.02 -7.21
CA ARG A 401 -9.26 -6.26 -8.05
C ARG A 401 -10.68 -6.55 -7.62
N ILE A 402 -11.51 -5.50 -7.53
CA ILE A 402 -12.93 -5.64 -7.33
C ILE A 402 -13.62 -5.47 -8.67
N ASP A 403 -14.29 -6.51 -9.12
CA ASP A 403 -15.19 -6.47 -10.27
C ASP A 403 -16.60 -6.14 -9.77
N GLU A 404 -16.92 -4.86 -9.75
CA GLU A 404 -18.22 -4.37 -9.26
C GLU A 404 -19.38 -4.87 -10.09
N LYS A 405 -19.18 -5.06 -11.40
CA LYS A 405 -20.22 -5.51 -12.32
C LYS A 405 -20.65 -6.94 -12.05
N ASN A 406 -19.69 -7.81 -11.80
CA ASN A 406 -19.93 -9.23 -11.55
C ASN A 406 -19.94 -9.56 -10.04
N GLN A 407 -19.69 -8.56 -9.20
CA GLN A 407 -19.61 -8.69 -7.74
C GLN A 407 -18.62 -9.76 -7.31
N LEU A 408 -17.41 -9.64 -7.86
CA LEU A 408 -16.33 -10.56 -7.63
C LEU A 408 -15.12 -9.83 -7.02
N ILE A 409 -14.44 -10.53 -6.12
CA ILE A 409 -13.08 -10.18 -5.71
C ILE A 409 -12.15 -11.10 -6.51
N GLU A 410 -11.32 -10.50 -7.33
CA GLU A 410 -10.32 -11.21 -8.10
C GLU A 410 -8.95 -10.96 -7.50
N THR A 411 -8.16 -12.01 -7.37
CA THR A 411 -6.79 -11.93 -6.88
C THR A 411 -5.80 -12.31 -7.95
N TYR A 412 -4.67 -11.61 -8.00
CA TYR A 412 -3.59 -11.79 -8.97
C TYR A 412 -2.26 -11.77 -8.24
N ASP A 413 -1.31 -12.60 -8.72
CA ASP A 413 0.09 -12.44 -8.33
C ASP A 413 0.74 -11.23 -9.01
N PHE A 414 1.95 -10.86 -8.63
CA PHE A 414 2.69 -9.76 -9.26
C PHE A 414 3.20 -10.08 -10.68
N ASN A 415 2.94 -11.26 -11.19
CA ASN A 415 3.15 -11.62 -12.61
C ASN A 415 1.83 -11.58 -13.40
N LEU A 416 0.75 -11.03 -12.78
CA LEU A 416 -0.60 -10.93 -13.35
C LEU A 416 -1.29 -12.27 -13.60
N ASN A 417 -0.82 -13.34 -12.98
CA ASN A 417 -1.56 -14.60 -12.98
C ASN A 417 -2.72 -14.49 -12.01
N GLN A 418 -3.91 -14.78 -12.48
CA GLN A 418 -5.08 -14.83 -11.63
C GLN A 418 -4.95 -16.00 -10.65
N THR A 419 -4.93 -15.71 -9.36
CA THR A 419 -4.77 -16.69 -8.30
C THR A 419 -6.09 -17.13 -7.69
N GLY A 420 -7.14 -16.30 -7.86
CA GLY A 420 -8.46 -16.64 -7.37
C GLY A 420 -9.56 -15.71 -7.88
N THR A 421 -10.81 -16.18 -7.75
CA THR A 421 -12.03 -15.39 -8.00
C THR A 421 -13.04 -15.77 -6.93
N TYR A 422 -13.54 -14.76 -6.22
CA TYR A 422 -14.38 -14.97 -5.05
C TYR A 422 -15.66 -14.13 -5.16
N PRO A 423 -16.85 -14.74 -5.07
CA PRO A 423 -18.08 -13.97 -5.11
C PRO A 423 -18.23 -13.12 -3.85
N ILE A 424 -18.70 -11.90 -4.03
CA ILE A 424 -19.09 -11.04 -2.92
C ILE A 424 -20.50 -11.52 -2.47
N THR A 425 -20.55 -12.55 -1.64
CA THR A 425 -21.77 -13.27 -1.23
C THR A 425 -22.69 -12.50 -0.26
N ILE A 426 -22.49 -11.18 -0.12
CA ILE A 426 -23.16 -10.38 0.90
C ILE A 426 -24.51 -9.90 0.47
N LEU A 427 -24.73 -9.84 -0.82
CA LEU A 427 -25.83 -9.10 -1.37
C LEU A 427 -27.12 -9.93 -1.24
N GLU A 428 -27.90 -9.59 -0.25
CA GLU A 428 -29.33 -9.85 -0.27
C GLU A 428 -29.95 -9.07 -1.44
N THR A 429 -31.05 -9.52 -1.95
CA THR A 429 -31.68 -9.06 -3.20
C THR A 429 -31.92 -7.54 -3.31
N ASN A 430 -31.80 -6.80 -2.22
CA ASN A 430 -32.09 -5.36 -2.13
C ASN A 430 -30.87 -4.51 -1.68
N THR A 431 -29.67 -5.07 -1.67
CA THR A 431 -28.48 -4.38 -1.19
C THR A 431 -27.54 -4.02 -2.34
N ILE A 432 -27.02 -2.80 -2.33
CA ILE A 432 -26.11 -2.29 -3.36
C ILE A 432 -24.82 -1.83 -2.68
N PRO A 433 -23.65 -2.41 -3.05
CA PRO A 433 -22.38 -1.90 -2.57
C PRO A 433 -22.16 -0.49 -3.12
N GLN A 434 -21.74 0.42 -2.26
CA GLN A 434 -21.48 1.81 -2.60
C GLN A 434 -19.97 2.09 -2.71
N LYS A 435 -19.20 1.57 -1.75
CA LYS A 435 -17.77 1.80 -1.66
C LYS A 435 -17.05 0.63 -1.02
N TYR A 436 -15.78 0.51 -1.36
CA TYR A 436 -14.86 -0.47 -0.81
C TYR A 436 -13.68 0.25 -0.17
N TYR A 437 -13.31 -0.17 1.04
CA TYR A 437 -12.19 0.34 1.79
C TYR A 437 -11.24 -0.79 2.14
N PHE A 438 -9.95 -0.51 2.07
CA PHE A 438 -8.90 -1.47 2.42
C PHE A 438 -8.11 -0.92 3.58
N THR A 439 -7.99 -1.69 4.67
CA THR A 439 -7.11 -1.28 5.76
C THR A 439 -5.64 -1.39 5.33
N HIS A 440 -4.74 -0.73 6.04
CA HIS A 440 -3.29 -0.86 5.81
C HIS A 440 -2.78 -2.31 5.95
N ARG A 441 -3.58 -3.19 6.53
CA ARG A 441 -3.31 -4.64 6.65
C ARG A 441 -3.98 -5.46 5.55
N GLY A 442 -4.70 -4.80 4.66
CA GLY A 442 -5.40 -5.43 3.56
C GLY A 442 -6.78 -5.99 3.87
N GLU A 443 -7.34 -5.77 5.06
CA GLU A 443 -8.72 -6.16 5.40
C GLU A 443 -9.71 -5.33 4.59
N ILE A 444 -10.82 -5.92 4.16
CA ILE A 444 -11.81 -5.24 3.32
C ILE A 444 -13.01 -4.80 4.16
N ILE A 445 -13.42 -3.56 3.96
CA ILE A 445 -14.68 -3.03 4.50
C ILE A 445 -15.54 -2.61 3.32
N ILE A 446 -16.78 -3.06 3.28
CA ILE A 446 -17.74 -2.72 2.22
C ILE A 446 -18.86 -1.87 2.82
N GLU A 447 -19.09 -0.73 2.21
CA GLU A 447 -20.26 0.10 2.46
C GLU A 447 -21.39 -0.38 1.58
N ILE A 448 -22.49 -0.81 2.19
CA ILE A 448 -23.66 -1.35 1.50
C ILE A 448 -24.90 -0.55 1.89
N LYS A 449 -25.62 -0.08 0.90
CA LYS A 449 -26.94 0.52 1.10
C LYS A 449 -28.01 -0.55 1.00
N ASP A 450 -28.80 -0.69 2.06
CA ASP A 450 -30.01 -1.50 2.09
C ASP A 450 -31.20 -0.62 1.72
N SER A 451 -31.76 -0.83 0.54
CA SER A 451 -32.88 -0.05 0.03
C SER A 451 -34.17 -0.36 0.74
N ALA A 452 -34.34 -1.57 1.30
CA ALA A 452 -35.54 -1.98 2.01
C ALA A 452 -35.65 -1.35 3.40
N LEU A 453 -34.52 -1.27 4.09
CA LEU A 453 -34.42 -0.70 5.44
C LEU A 453 -34.04 0.78 5.43
N ASN A 454 -33.72 1.33 4.27
CA ASN A 454 -33.13 2.68 4.10
C ASN A 454 -31.95 2.93 5.07
N THR A 455 -31.11 1.93 5.23
CA THR A 455 -29.92 2.00 6.07
C THR A 455 -28.67 1.81 5.23
N THR A 456 -27.57 2.43 5.65
CA THR A 456 -26.24 2.16 5.13
C THR A 456 -25.45 1.41 6.18
N ASN A 457 -24.91 0.27 5.79
CA ASN A 457 -24.19 -0.64 6.64
C ASN A 457 -22.72 -0.72 6.20
N LEU A 458 -21.80 -0.67 7.15
CA LEU A 458 -20.42 -0.99 6.93
C LEU A 458 -20.18 -2.44 7.35
N PHE A 459 -19.87 -3.26 6.38
CA PHE A 459 -19.58 -4.67 6.60
C PHE A 459 -18.07 -4.89 6.57
N TYR A 460 -17.60 -5.60 7.55
CA TYR A 460 -16.25 -6.09 7.61
C TYR A 460 -16.14 -7.50 7.05
N TYR A 461 -15.11 -7.69 6.27
CA TYR A 461 -14.67 -8.99 5.79
C TYR A 461 -13.38 -9.36 6.48
N SER A 462 -13.44 -10.37 7.35
CA SER A 462 -12.25 -10.85 8.04
C SER A 462 -11.39 -11.70 7.12
N TYR A 463 -10.11 -11.47 7.20
CA TYR A 463 -9.08 -12.33 6.69
C TYR A 463 -8.73 -13.43 7.68
#